data_35b87848dbbfe84bccaa233139c4b7d7
#
_entry.id   35b87848dbbfe84bccaa233139c4b7d7
#
_cell.length_a   1.000
_cell.length_b   1.000
_cell.length_c   1.000
_cell.angle_alpha   90.00
_cell.angle_beta   90.00
_cell.angle_gamma   90.00
#
_symmetry.space_group_name_H-M   'P 1'
#
loop_
_entity.id
_entity.type
_entity.pdbx_description
1 polymer ?
#
loop_
_entity_poly.entity_id
_entity_poly.type
_entity_poly.pdbx_seq_one_letter_code
_entity_poly.pdbx_strand_id
1 'polypeptide(L)'
;MTATEAEAEAALEPQPQPQPQSQSQSQSQSQAVPDPGDAAFDLAERFGTPLFVYDFDAIEARVRSLQAVLPPVVDLAFALKANPALAVVHWLGRLGLGADVASGGELATALRAGIAPARIVLTGPGTRDDELRLAVSGGIRAITIESPSALDRLERIVAVDGRREPVPILLRASTAAAPWRRDDGGGLAIDDGSGKFGMDPDDLRMCARLATASSHLDLLGLHAFGWSNVLDADVLADHVETTVDAAIELARMLGTPLRLVDGGGGLGIPYGPTEPTLDLARFGERLRGIVAGWADGPLTRDTRLLLEPGRYLVGPAGRYLARVVDTKTLAGRPTIVLDGGIHHLLRPTLVGHEHGLWLRRRRSVDDGRFHDRRDPRPTTVAGPLCTGLDVLGRDVPLPAASPGDLVEIGDVGAYGFTESMPLFLSHPMPAEVAVRDGCAELIRPGLDPESWLEVQRIPSW
;
A
#
# COMPACT_ATOMS: atom_id res chain seq x y z
N MET A 1 -29.68 -69.22 -3.10
CA MET A 1 -29.47 -70.18 -4.20
C MET A 1 -28.78 -69.46 -5.29
N THR A 2 -27.52 -69.68 -5.29
CA THR A 2 -26.65 -70.40 -6.23
C THR A 2 -26.29 -69.55 -7.41
N ALA A 3 -25.06 -69.16 -7.49
CA ALA A 3 -23.85 -69.79 -8.04
C ALA A 3 -23.63 -69.22 -9.49
N THR A 4 -22.50 -68.92 -9.99
CA THR A 4 -21.07 -69.31 -9.89
C THR A 4 -20.34 -68.41 -10.86
N GLU A 5 -19.27 -67.81 -10.49
CA GLU A 5 -17.86 -68.09 -10.88
C GLU A 5 -17.61 -68.51 -12.35
N ALA A 6 -16.76 -67.77 -12.98
CA ALA A 6 -15.41 -68.14 -13.41
C ALA A 6 -15.05 -67.66 -14.84
N GLU A 7 -13.85 -67.14 -14.93
CA GLU A 7 -12.88 -67.18 -16.03
C GLU A 7 -13.08 -66.36 -17.32
N ALA A 8 -12.20 -65.32 -17.42
CA ALA A 8 -11.26 -65.29 -18.55
C ALA A 8 -10.17 -64.25 -18.28
N GLU A 9 -9.01 -64.72 -17.84
CA GLU A 9 -7.71 -64.03 -17.96
C GLU A 9 -7.38 -63.88 -19.44
N ALA A 10 -7.24 -62.62 -19.89
CA ALA A 10 -6.59 -62.33 -21.17
C ALA A 10 -5.50 -61.29 -20.90
N ALA A 11 -4.26 -61.73 -21.02
CA ALA A 11 -3.04 -60.92 -20.93
C ALA A 11 -3.08 -59.74 -21.88
N LEU A 12 -2.96 -58.51 -21.37
CA LEU A 12 -2.64 -57.32 -22.12
C LEU A 12 -1.22 -56.93 -21.81
N GLU A 13 -0.37 -56.97 -22.84
CA GLU A 13 1.02 -56.47 -22.81
C GLU A 13 1.05 -55.00 -22.38
N PRO A 14 2.08 -54.57 -21.63
CA PRO A 14 2.21 -53.19 -21.24
C PRO A 14 2.67 -52.31 -22.41
N GLN A 15 1.86 -51.31 -22.73
CA GLN A 15 2.23 -50.26 -23.67
C GLN A 15 3.34 -49.36 -23.07
N PRO A 16 4.31 -48.88 -23.87
CA PRO A 16 5.37 -48.03 -23.37
C PRO A 16 4.84 -46.67 -22.94
N GLN A 17 5.15 -46.26 -21.75
CA GLN A 17 4.87 -44.92 -21.21
C GLN A 17 5.61 -43.84 -22.03
N PRO A 18 4.95 -42.73 -22.37
CA PRO A 18 5.66 -41.60 -22.97
C PRO A 18 6.67 -40.99 -22.01
N GLN A 19 7.89 -40.84 -22.45
CA GLN A 19 8.95 -40.15 -21.71
C GLN A 19 8.53 -38.70 -21.43
N PRO A 20 8.81 -38.14 -20.24
CA PRO A 20 8.55 -36.74 -19.97
C PRO A 20 9.45 -35.87 -20.86
N GLN A 21 8.83 -35.08 -21.71
CA GLN A 21 9.49 -34.02 -22.45
C GLN A 21 10.11 -33.05 -21.43
N SER A 22 11.39 -32.78 -21.58
CA SER A 22 12.14 -31.79 -20.82
C SER A 22 11.45 -30.43 -20.95
N GLN A 23 10.73 -30.03 -19.89
CA GLN A 23 10.31 -28.65 -19.72
C GLN A 23 11.58 -27.81 -19.56
N SER A 24 11.83 -26.98 -20.56
CA SER A 24 12.80 -25.90 -20.45
C SER A 24 12.37 -25.01 -19.26
N GLN A 25 13.11 -25.11 -18.17
CA GLN A 25 13.04 -24.18 -17.07
C GLN A 25 13.43 -22.81 -17.62
N SER A 26 12.43 -21.98 -17.94
CA SER A 26 12.60 -20.55 -17.98
C SER A 26 12.90 -20.12 -16.54
N GLN A 27 14.19 -20.03 -16.21
CA GLN A 27 14.64 -19.35 -15.01
C GLN A 27 14.16 -17.90 -15.13
N SER A 28 13.07 -17.58 -14.46
CA SER A 28 12.76 -16.20 -14.08
C SER A 28 13.94 -15.78 -13.20
N GLN A 29 14.85 -15.00 -13.78
CA GLN A 29 15.86 -14.27 -13.03
C GLN A 29 15.10 -13.31 -12.12
N SER A 30 14.79 -13.75 -10.90
CA SER A 30 14.69 -12.87 -9.77
C SER A 30 15.98 -12.04 -9.81
N GLN A 31 15.89 -10.78 -10.20
CA GLN A 31 16.99 -9.85 -10.00
C GLN A 31 17.15 -9.73 -8.49
N ALA A 32 17.99 -10.59 -7.94
CA ALA A 32 18.47 -10.47 -6.59
C ALA A 32 19.03 -9.04 -6.46
N VAL A 33 18.42 -8.24 -5.61
CA VAL A 33 19.03 -7.00 -5.12
C VAL A 33 20.44 -7.37 -4.71
N PRO A 34 21.51 -6.70 -5.21
CA PRO A 34 22.88 -7.01 -4.82
C PRO A 34 22.94 -7.10 -3.31
N ASP A 35 23.56 -8.15 -2.77
CA ASP A 35 23.72 -8.32 -1.32
C ASP A 35 24.36 -7.04 -0.75
N PRO A 36 23.64 -6.23 0.03
CA PRO A 36 24.13 -4.94 0.48
C PRO A 36 25.08 -5.06 1.68
N GLY A 37 25.74 -6.20 1.84
CA GLY A 37 26.60 -6.61 2.92
C GLY A 37 27.12 -5.49 3.81
N ASP A 38 28.02 -4.69 3.33
CA ASP A 38 28.58 -3.58 4.10
C ASP A 38 27.69 -2.32 4.07
N ALA A 39 26.84 -2.13 3.03
CA ALA A 39 26.02 -0.92 2.87
C ALA A 39 24.99 -0.72 4.00
N ALA A 40 24.39 -1.79 4.52
CA ALA A 40 23.44 -1.68 5.64
C ALA A 40 24.16 -1.24 6.94
N PHE A 41 25.38 -1.71 7.16
CA PHE A 41 26.20 -1.27 8.29
C PHE A 41 26.64 0.18 8.14
N ASP A 42 27.06 0.60 6.96
CA ASP A 42 27.45 2.00 6.70
C ASP A 42 26.30 2.95 6.97
N LEU A 43 25.08 2.60 6.57
CA LEU A 43 23.89 3.38 6.87
C LEU A 43 23.58 3.41 8.38
N ALA A 44 23.65 2.24 9.04
CA ALA A 44 23.40 2.13 10.48
C ALA A 44 24.46 2.87 11.33
N GLU A 45 25.71 2.93 10.89
CA GLU A 45 26.77 3.68 11.56
C GLU A 45 26.62 5.20 11.36
N ARG A 46 26.22 5.60 10.16
CA ARG A 46 26.06 7.01 9.80
C ARG A 46 24.81 7.66 10.42
N PHE A 47 23.71 6.93 10.48
CA PHE A 47 22.39 7.46 10.83
C PHE A 47 21.81 6.88 12.12
N GLY A 48 22.46 5.88 12.70
CA GLY A 48 21.96 5.15 13.86
C GLY A 48 20.96 4.06 13.52
N THR A 49 20.52 3.33 14.54
CA THR A 49 19.42 2.36 14.48
C THR A 49 18.46 2.64 15.66
N PRO A 50 17.15 2.30 15.53
CA PRO A 50 16.46 1.76 14.34
C PRO A 50 16.36 2.78 13.21
N LEU A 51 16.29 2.28 11.96
CA LEU A 51 16.40 3.13 10.76
C LEU A 51 15.46 2.63 9.66
N PHE A 52 14.66 3.51 9.06
CA PHE A 52 14.01 3.25 7.78
C PHE A 52 14.85 3.77 6.62
N VAL A 53 14.97 2.96 5.58
CA VAL A 53 15.69 3.31 4.35
C VAL A 53 14.75 3.14 3.17
N TYR A 54 14.61 4.20 2.37
CA TYR A 54 13.79 4.20 1.16
C TYR A 54 14.66 4.34 -0.08
N ASP A 55 14.59 3.38 -0.99
CA ASP A 55 15.28 3.36 -2.27
C ASP A 55 14.47 4.11 -3.33
N PHE A 56 14.91 5.30 -3.67
CA PHE A 56 14.21 6.18 -4.62
C PHE A 56 14.38 5.71 -6.07
N ASP A 57 15.45 4.98 -6.40
CA ASP A 57 15.62 4.38 -7.73
C ASP A 57 14.59 3.26 -7.92
N ALA A 58 14.37 2.45 -6.88
CA ALA A 58 13.34 1.42 -6.90
C ALA A 58 11.93 2.02 -7.01
N ILE A 59 11.62 3.11 -6.28
CA ILE A 59 10.34 3.83 -6.41
C ILE A 59 10.15 4.31 -7.85
N GLU A 60 11.15 4.97 -8.44
CA GLU A 60 11.08 5.49 -9.80
C GLU A 60 10.89 4.38 -10.83
N ALA A 61 11.59 3.27 -10.69
CA ALA A 61 11.44 2.11 -11.57
C ALA A 61 10.00 1.55 -11.54
N ARG A 62 9.38 1.47 -10.36
CA ARG A 62 7.99 0.99 -10.22
C ARG A 62 6.98 1.96 -10.80
N VAL A 63 7.17 3.27 -10.61
CA VAL A 63 6.33 4.30 -11.26
C VAL A 63 6.39 4.16 -12.77
N ARG A 64 7.60 4.07 -13.33
CA ARG A 64 7.79 3.93 -14.78
C ARG A 64 7.18 2.65 -15.33
N SER A 65 7.36 1.52 -14.63
CA SER A 65 6.78 0.24 -15.03
C SER A 65 5.26 0.29 -15.08
N LEU A 66 4.63 0.93 -14.09
CA LEU A 66 3.18 1.11 -14.08
C LEU A 66 2.72 2.04 -15.20
N GLN A 67 3.35 3.21 -15.34
CA GLN A 67 3.02 4.19 -16.38
C GLN A 67 3.13 3.61 -17.80
N ALA A 68 4.10 2.72 -18.04
CA ALA A 68 4.36 2.12 -19.36
C ALA A 68 3.22 1.21 -19.87
N VAL A 69 2.41 0.65 -18.97
CA VAL A 69 1.32 -0.26 -19.34
C VAL A 69 -0.05 0.41 -19.39
N LEU A 70 -0.19 1.59 -18.76
CA LEU A 70 -1.48 2.27 -18.63
C LEU A 70 -1.86 3.04 -19.90
N PRO A 71 -3.17 3.05 -20.27
CA PRO A 71 -3.66 3.91 -21.33
C PRO A 71 -3.54 5.41 -20.97
N PRO A 72 -3.40 6.31 -22.00
CA PRO A 72 -3.17 7.74 -21.75
C PRO A 72 -4.26 8.48 -20.98
N VAL A 73 -5.47 7.91 -20.91
CA VAL A 73 -6.59 8.50 -20.13
C VAL A 73 -6.48 8.27 -18.64
N VAL A 74 -5.50 7.43 -18.20
CA VAL A 74 -5.29 7.10 -16.79
C VAL A 74 -4.38 8.12 -16.14
N ASP A 75 -4.86 8.74 -15.08
CA ASP A 75 -4.08 9.55 -14.14
C ASP A 75 -3.68 8.68 -12.94
N LEU A 76 -2.52 8.97 -12.36
CA LEU A 76 -2.08 8.36 -11.10
C LEU A 76 -2.04 9.38 -9.99
N ALA A 77 -2.67 9.06 -8.85
CA ALA A 77 -2.52 9.76 -7.58
C ALA A 77 -1.87 8.82 -6.57
N PHE A 78 -0.78 9.24 -5.94
CA PHE A 78 -0.18 8.47 -4.88
C PHE A 78 -1.05 8.51 -3.63
N ALA A 79 -1.44 7.33 -3.10
CA ALA A 79 -2.18 7.24 -1.84
C ALA A 79 -1.22 7.50 -0.66
N LEU A 80 -1.27 8.73 -0.10
CA LEU A 80 -0.33 9.17 0.94
C LEU A 80 -0.35 8.30 2.18
N LYS A 81 -1.51 7.73 2.52
CA LYS A 81 -1.66 6.77 3.64
C LYS A 81 -0.65 5.62 3.61
N ALA A 82 -0.13 5.26 2.44
CA ALA A 82 0.90 4.22 2.32
C ALA A 82 2.25 4.69 2.87
N ASN A 83 2.65 5.92 2.57
CA ASN A 83 3.86 6.54 3.12
C ASN A 83 3.81 8.07 2.98
N PRO A 84 3.43 8.82 4.01
CA PRO A 84 3.32 10.27 3.98
C PRO A 84 4.65 11.00 4.22
N ALA A 85 5.81 10.32 4.19
CA ALA A 85 7.11 10.97 4.32
C ALA A 85 7.28 12.05 3.25
N LEU A 86 7.53 13.29 3.67
CA LEU A 86 7.54 14.46 2.77
C LEU A 86 8.43 14.28 1.54
N ALA A 87 9.61 13.68 1.71
CA ALA A 87 10.55 13.44 0.62
C ALA A 87 10.02 12.40 -0.39
N VAL A 88 9.34 11.35 0.08
CA VAL A 88 8.70 10.33 -0.77
C VAL A 88 7.58 10.96 -1.59
N VAL A 89 6.70 11.73 -0.93
CA VAL A 89 5.60 12.44 -1.59
C VAL A 89 6.13 13.45 -2.63
N HIS A 90 7.16 14.21 -2.27
CA HIS A 90 7.82 15.14 -3.19
C HIS A 90 8.38 14.42 -4.42
N TRP A 91 9.08 13.29 -4.22
CA TRP A 91 9.68 12.54 -5.31
C TRP A 91 8.61 11.99 -6.27
N LEU A 92 7.54 11.41 -5.74
CA LEU A 92 6.42 10.91 -6.55
C LEU A 92 5.71 12.04 -7.32
N GLY A 93 5.55 13.21 -6.70
CA GLY A 93 5.05 14.42 -7.38
C GLY A 93 5.94 14.84 -8.56
N ARG A 94 7.27 14.77 -8.41
CA ARG A 94 8.23 15.04 -9.49
C ARG A 94 8.18 14.01 -10.63
N LEU A 95 7.83 12.77 -10.31
CA LEU A 95 7.59 11.71 -11.31
C LEU A 95 6.23 11.85 -12.01
N GLY A 96 5.50 12.91 -11.71
CA GLY A 96 4.26 13.24 -12.39
C GLY A 96 3.00 12.66 -11.74
N LEU A 97 3.02 12.17 -10.51
CA LEU A 97 1.82 11.70 -9.82
C LEU A 97 1.08 12.84 -9.12
N GLY A 98 -0.25 12.71 -9.00
CA GLY A 98 -1.06 13.46 -8.06
C GLY A 98 -1.00 12.85 -6.65
N ALA A 99 -1.93 13.26 -5.79
CA ALA A 99 -2.05 12.76 -4.43
C ALA A 99 -3.51 12.39 -4.10
N ASP A 100 -3.71 11.20 -3.54
CA ASP A 100 -4.90 10.83 -2.78
C ASP A 100 -4.57 11.04 -1.30
N VAL A 101 -5.34 11.92 -0.64
CA VAL A 101 -5.13 12.31 0.75
C VAL A 101 -6.38 12.02 1.58
N ALA A 102 -6.20 11.52 2.80
CA ALA A 102 -7.28 11.08 3.68
C ALA A 102 -7.49 11.98 4.91
N SER A 103 -6.73 13.08 5.02
CA SER A 103 -6.82 14.02 6.14
C SER A 103 -6.25 15.39 5.77
N GLY A 104 -6.55 16.40 6.60
CA GLY A 104 -5.94 17.72 6.48
C GLY A 104 -4.41 17.70 6.63
N GLY A 105 -3.88 16.78 7.45
CA GLY A 105 -2.42 16.59 7.59
C GLY A 105 -1.77 16.07 6.32
N GLU A 106 -2.38 15.08 5.66
CA GLU A 106 -1.89 14.58 4.37
C GLU A 106 -2.05 15.62 3.26
N LEU A 107 -3.15 16.40 3.25
CA LEU A 107 -3.33 17.51 2.32
C LEU A 107 -2.21 18.55 2.49
N ALA A 108 -1.89 18.93 3.73
CA ALA A 108 -0.78 19.84 4.01
C ALA A 108 0.57 19.26 3.56
N THR A 109 0.78 17.96 3.73
CA THR A 109 1.98 17.26 3.24
C THR A 109 2.08 17.30 1.73
N ALA A 110 0.99 16.98 1.00
CA ALA A 110 0.97 17.01 -0.47
C ALA A 110 1.27 18.41 -1.02
N LEU A 111 0.64 19.45 -0.45
CA LEU A 111 0.89 20.85 -0.83
C LEU A 111 2.34 21.27 -0.55
N ARG A 112 2.87 20.92 0.63
CA ARG A 112 4.26 21.20 1.01
C ARG A 112 5.26 20.44 0.15
N ALA A 113 4.91 19.25 -0.30
CA ALA A 113 5.71 18.47 -1.26
C ALA A 113 5.74 19.06 -2.66
N GLY A 114 4.92 20.07 -2.94
CA GLY A 114 4.86 20.77 -4.24
C GLY A 114 3.92 20.12 -5.25
N ILE A 115 3.01 19.25 -4.80
CA ILE A 115 1.95 18.71 -5.67
C ILE A 115 0.93 19.82 -5.93
N ALA A 116 0.64 20.05 -7.22
CA ALA A 116 -0.32 21.08 -7.61
C ALA A 116 -1.73 20.74 -7.08
N PRO A 117 -2.49 21.69 -6.49
CA PRO A 117 -3.83 21.43 -5.96
C PRO A 117 -4.75 20.71 -6.95
N ALA A 118 -4.73 21.09 -8.23
CA ALA A 118 -5.51 20.47 -9.30
C ALA A 118 -5.19 18.98 -9.55
N ARG A 119 -4.25 18.40 -8.80
CA ARG A 119 -3.85 16.98 -8.86
C ARG A 119 -4.05 16.25 -7.52
N ILE A 120 -4.71 16.90 -6.56
CA ILE A 120 -4.97 16.33 -5.23
C ILE A 120 -6.45 15.98 -5.12
N VAL A 121 -6.76 14.79 -4.63
CA VAL A 121 -8.10 14.33 -4.27
C VAL A 121 -8.12 14.07 -2.77
N LEU A 122 -9.17 14.55 -2.08
CA LEU A 122 -9.39 14.28 -0.66
C LEU A 122 -10.47 13.21 -0.52
N THR A 123 -10.11 12.06 0.04
CA THR A 123 -11.00 10.91 0.23
C THR A 123 -10.93 10.39 1.66
N GLY A 124 -12.06 10.37 2.37
CA GLY A 124 -12.09 9.81 3.73
C GLY A 124 -13.46 9.84 4.38
N PRO A 125 -13.84 8.77 5.13
CA PRO A 125 -15.18 8.64 5.71
C PRO A 125 -15.42 9.57 6.90
N GLY A 126 -14.39 10.18 7.45
CA GLY A 126 -14.45 10.99 8.65
C GLY A 126 -13.94 12.43 8.48
N THR A 127 -13.98 12.99 7.27
CA THR A 127 -13.50 14.35 6.98
C THR A 127 -14.23 15.39 7.82
N ARG A 128 -13.48 16.22 8.55
CA ARG A 128 -14.02 17.28 9.41
C ARG A 128 -14.28 18.57 8.63
N ASP A 129 -15.07 19.48 9.22
CA ASP A 129 -15.38 20.76 8.59
C ASP A 129 -14.16 21.65 8.36
N ASP A 130 -13.17 21.61 9.24
CA ASP A 130 -11.90 22.35 9.06
C ASP A 130 -11.08 21.79 7.89
N GLU A 131 -11.08 20.48 7.68
CA GLU A 131 -10.43 19.83 6.56
C GLU A 131 -11.16 20.11 5.24
N LEU A 132 -12.51 20.11 5.25
CA LEU A 132 -13.32 20.52 4.09
C LEU A 132 -13.01 21.97 3.70
N ARG A 133 -12.95 22.90 4.66
CA ARG A 133 -12.58 24.30 4.40
C ARG A 133 -11.17 24.42 3.83
N LEU A 134 -10.22 23.65 4.36
CA LEU A 134 -8.85 23.62 3.83
C LEU A 134 -8.83 23.14 2.38
N ALA A 135 -9.57 22.08 2.06
CA ALA A 135 -9.67 21.53 0.70
C ALA A 135 -10.34 22.52 -0.27
N VAL A 136 -11.45 23.14 0.15
CA VAL A 136 -12.17 24.17 -0.62
C VAL A 136 -11.28 25.36 -0.89
N SER A 137 -10.62 25.93 0.13
CA SER A 137 -9.74 27.09 -0.03
C SER A 137 -8.48 26.76 -0.84
N GLY A 138 -7.98 25.53 -0.75
CA GLY A 138 -6.84 25.03 -1.50
C GLY A 138 -7.12 24.80 -2.99
N GLY A 139 -8.38 24.77 -3.42
CA GLY A 139 -8.76 24.55 -4.82
C GLY A 139 -8.27 23.20 -5.36
N ILE A 140 -8.43 22.13 -4.59
CA ILE A 140 -8.00 20.79 -4.98
C ILE A 140 -8.86 20.22 -6.12
N ARG A 141 -8.37 19.13 -6.76
CA ARG A 141 -9.02 18.50 -7.91
C ARG A 141 -10.42 18.01 -7.61
N ALA A 142 -10.62 17.36 -6.45
CA ALA A 142 -11.94 16.90 -6.01
C ALA A 142 -11.96 16.60 -4.51
N ILE A 143 -13.16 16.69 -3.92
CA ILE A 143 -13.48 16.19 -2.59
C ILE A 143 -14.43 15.01 -2.77
N THR A 144 -14.06 13.84 -2.23
CA THR A 144 -14.89 12.65 -2.29
C THR A 144 -15.92 12.66 -1.16
N ILE A 145 -17.19 12.56 -1.51
CA ILE A 145 -18.33 12.55 -0.62
C ILE A 145 -18.78 11.11 -0.38
N GLU A 146 -18.88 10.73 0.89
CA GLU A 146 -19.18 9.35 1.32
C GLU A 146 -20.54 9.21 2.02
N SER A 147 -21.31 10.30 2.16
CA SER A 147 -22.65 10.26 2.76
C SER A 147 -23.47 11.50 2.42
N PRO A 148 -24.82 11.42 2.53
CA PRO A 148 -25.71 12.60 2.41
C PRO A 148 -25.36 13.71 3.41
N SER A 149 -24.99 13.35 4.63
CA SER A 149 -24.58 14.30 5.66
C SER A 149 -23.28 15.03 5.28
N ALA A 150 -22.31 14.34 4.65
CA ALA A 150 -21.08 14.97 4.17
C ALA A 150 -21.37 15.95 3.03
N LEU A 151 -22.29 15.61 2.12
CA LEU A 151 -22.74 16.50 1.05
C LEU A 151 -23.36 17.79 1.61
N ASP A 152 -24.31 17.67 2.55
CA ASP A 152 -24.97 18.80 3.19
C ASP A 152 -23.97 19.70 3.97
N ARG A 153 -23.00 19.10 4.65
CA ARG A 153 -21.94 19.89 5.33
C ARG A 153 -21.09 20.67 4.34
N LEU A 154 -20.67 20.04 3.24
CA LEU A 154 -19.86 20.72 2.22
C LEU A 154 -20.66 21.86 1.56
N GLU A 155 -21.92 21.60 1.19
CA GLU A 155 -22.82 22.61 0.61
C GLU A 155 -22.94 23.85 1.50
N ARG A 156 -23.15 23.65 2.81
CA ARG A 156 -23.21 24.78 3.78
C ARG A 156 -21.89 25.54 3.90
N ILE A 157 -20.76 24.83 3.86
CA ILE A 157 -19.41 25.44 3.92
C ILE A 157 -19.21 26.33 2.70
N VAL A 158 -19.51 25.83 1.51
CA VAL A 158 -19.28 26.54 0.25
C VAL A 158 -20.23 27.74 0.11
N ALA A 159 -21.51 27.59 0.52
CA ALA A 159 -22.50 28.66 0.51
C ALA A 159 -22.06 29.88 1.35
N VAL A 160 -21.36 29.65 2.46
CA VAL A 160 -20.83 30.71 3.34
C VAL A 160 -19.52 31.30 2.83
N ASP A 161 -18.71 30.53 2.13
CA ASP A 161 -17.39 30.96 1.61
C ASP A 161 -17.52 32.03 0.51
N GLY A 162 -18.66 32.13 -0.15
CA GLY A 162 -18.93 33.15 -1.17
C GLY A 162 -18.16 32.96 -2.47
N ARG A 163 -17.69 31.75 -2.74
CA ARG A 163 -17.00 31.40 -4.00
C ARG A 163 -17.92 31.58 -5.19
N ARG A 164 -17.33 31.98 -6.32
CA ARG A 164 -18.04 32.07 -7.61
C ARG A 164 -18.03 30.76 -8.39
N GLU A 165 -17.01 29.94 -8.19
CA GLU A 165 -16.84 28.68 -8.91
C GLU A 165 -17.30 27.51 -8.04
N PRO A 166 -18.08 26.59 -8.60
CA PRO A 166 -18.51 25.38 -7.89
C PRO A 166 -17.29 24.54 -7.44
N VAL A 167 -17.42 23.85 -6.31
CA VAL A 167 -16.42 22.95 -5.76
C VAL A 167 -16.53 21.59 -6.45
N PRO A 168 -15.43 21.08 -7.06
CA PRO A 168 -15.45 19.78 -7.70
C PRO A 168 -15.53 18.65 -6.67
N ILE A 169 -16.45 17.71 -6.90
CA ILE A 169 -16.66 16.56 -6.03
C ILE A 169 -16.70 15.23 -6.79
N LEU A 170 -16.38 14.17 -6.08
CA LEU A 170 -16.69 12.78 -6.43
C LEU A 170 -17.69 12.22 -5.43
N LEU A 171 -18.51 11.30 -5.86
CA LEU A 171 -19.36 10.50 -4.96
C LEU A 171 -18.76 9.12 -4.80
N ARG A 172 -18.65 8.62 -3.58
CA ARG A 172 -18.13 7.27 -3.34
C ARG A 172 -19.25 6.26 -3.25
N ALA A 173 -19.20 5.26 -4.14
CA ALA A 173 -20.07 4.09 -4.05
C ALA A 173 -19.49 3.07 -3.04
N SER A 174 -20.37 2.47 -2.23
CA SER A 174 -19.99 1.32 -1.41
C SER A 174 -19.78 0.09 -2.30
N THR A 175 -18.73 -0.67 -2.00
CA THR A 175 -18.43 -1.95 -2.66
C THR A 175 -18.93 -3.15 -1.88
N ALA A 176 -19.50 -2.95 -0.69
CA ALA A 176 -19.97 -4.02 0.19
C ALA A 176 -21.05 -4.90 -0.42
N ALA A 177 -21.91 -4.34 -1.27
CA ALA A 177 -23.01 -5.05 -1.96
C ALA A 177 -22.66 -5.49 -3.38
N ALA A 178 -21.42 -5.32 -3.81
CA ALA A 178 -21.03 -5.61 -5.18
C ALA A 178 -21.02 -7.12 -5.49
N PRO A 179 -21.62 -7.56 -6.60
CA PRO A 179 -21.79 -8.99 -6.93
C PRO A 179 -20.47 -9.72 -7.22
N TRP A 180 -19.36 -9.00 -7.43
CA TRP A 180 -18.03 -9.53 -7.68
C TRP A 180 -17.19 -9.75 -6.42
N ARG A 181 -17.76 -9.54 -5.24
CA ARG A 181 -17.12 -9.87 -3.96
C ARG A 181 -16.83 -11.37 -3.91
N ARG A 182 -15.63 -11.76 -4.31
CA ARG A 182 -15.12 -13.13 -4.19
C ARG A 182 -14.27 -13.22 -2.93
N ASP A 183 -14.57 -14.19 -2.07
CA ASP A 183 -13.79 -14.48 -0.86
C ASP A 183 -12.40 -15.06 -1.16
N ASP A 184 -12.10 -15.32 -2.44
CA ASP A 184 -10.91 -16.02 -2.95
C ASP A 184 -9.88 -15.14 -3.68
N GLY A 185 -10.07 -13.82 -3.71
CA GLY A 185 -9.20 -12.89 -4.46
C GLY A 185 -7.84 -12.57 -3.83
N GLY A 186 -7.46 -13.18 -2.71
CA GLY A 186 -6.13 -13.05 -2.10
C GLY A 186 -5.78 -11.66 -1.52
N GLY A 187 -6.68 -10.68 -1.62
CA GLY A 187 -6.49 -9.32 -1.11
C GLY A 187 -7.17 -9.09 0.25
N LEU A 188 -6.71 -8.05 0.97
CA LEU A 188 -7.40 -7.59 2.19
C LEU A 188 -8.64 -6.78 1.78
N ALA A 189 -9.82 -7.24 2.15
CA ALA A 189 -11.06 -6.46 1.98
C ALA A 189 -10.97 -5.19 2.82
N ILE A 190 -11.13 -4.02 2.18
CA ILE A 190 -11.21 -2.72 2.87
C ILE A 190 -12.66 -2.45 3.27
N ASP A 191 -13.59 -2.77 2.40
CA ASP A 191 -15.02 -2.70 2.68
C ASP A 191 -15.53 -4.12 2.97
N ASP A 192 -15.38 -4.53 4.22
CA ASP A 192 -15.81 -5.84 4.73
C ASP A 192 -17.31 -5.89 5.06
N GLY A 193 -18.06 -4.85 4.67
CA GLY A 193 -19.46 -4.68 5.05
C GLY A 193 -19.63 -4.00 6.41
N SER A 194 -18.55 -3.45 7.01
CA SER A 194 -18.63 -2.64 8.25
C SER A 194 -19.45 -1.37 8.09
N GLY A 195 -19.79 -1.00 6.84
CA GLY A 195 -20.70 0.09 6.53
C GLY A 195 -20.14 1.50 6.69
N LYS A 196 -18.84 1.67 6.87
CA LYS A 196 -18.25 3.02 7.04
C LYS A 196 -17.80 3.68 5.74
N PHE A 197 -17.71 2.94 4.63
CA PHE A 197 -17.19 3.44 3.39
C PHE A 197 -18.25 3.54 2.30
N GLY A 198 -18.35 4.74 1.70
CA GLY A 198 -19.22 5.00 0.57
C GLY A 198 -20.70 4.97 0.88
N MET A 199 -21.50 5.11 -0.15
CA MET A 199 -22.96 5.20 -0.09
C MET A 199 -23.61 3.99 -0.76
N ASP A 200 -24.73 3.57 -0.22
CA ASP A 200 -25.63 2.64 -0.89
C ASP A 200 -26.22 3.25 -2.18
N PRO A 201 -26.70 2.42 -3.12
CA PRO A 201 -27.20 2.91 -4.41
C PRO A 201 -28.29 3.98 -4.33
N ASP A 202 -29.15 3.97 -3.31
CA ASP A 202 -30.22 4.97 -3.15
C ASP A 202 -29.67 6.31 -2.68
N ASP A 203 -28.81 6.33 -1.67
CA ASP A 203 -28.13 7.53 -1.21
C ASP A 203 -27.23 8.13 -2.28
N LEU A 204 -26.51 7.27 -3.02
CA LEU A 204 -25.67 7.68 -4.15
C LEU A 204 -26.48 8.42 -5.22
N ARG A 205 -27.61 7.83 -5.65
CA ARG A 205 -28.52 8.45 -6.63
C ARG A 205 -29.13 9.76 -6.13
N MET A 206 -29.51 9.81 -4.85
CA MET A 206 -30.02 11.02 -4.23
C MET A 206 -28.95 12.12 -4.20
N CYS A 207 -27.76 11.83 -3.69
CA CYS A 207 -26.66 12.79 -3.63
C CYS A 207 -26.24 13.29 -5.01
N ALA A 208 -26.25 12.42 -6.03
CA ALA A 208 -25.93 12.80 -7.40
C ALA A 208 -26.93 13.84 -7.96
N ARG A 209 -28.23 13.65 -7.73
CA ARG A 209 -29.26 14.62 -8.13
C ARG A 209 -29.12 15.95 -7.39
N LEU A 210 -28.88 15.91 -6.07
CA LEU A 210 -28.67 17.10 -5.26
C LEU A 210 -27.43 17.88 -5.72
N ALA A 211 -26.31 17.20 -5.92
CA ALA A 211 -25.08 17.81 -6.38
C ALA A 211 -25.21 18.43 -7.79
N THR A 212 -25.90 17.75 -8.71
CA THR A 212 -26.14 18.28 -10.07
C THR A 212 -27.08 19.49 -10.06
N ALA A 213 -28.00 19.58 -9.10
CA ALA A 213 -28.91 20.72 -8.96
C ALA A 213 -28.28 21.90 -8.21
N SER A 214 -27.18 21.69 -7.51
CA SER A 214 -26.47 22.72 -6.74
C SER A 214 -25.73 23.71 -7.65
N SER A 215 -25.75 24.98 -7.31
CA SER A 215 -24.88 26.00 -7.91
C SER A 215 -23.49 26.07 -7.24
N HIS A 216 -23.30 25.38 -6.14
CA HIS A 216 -22.08 25.41 -5.34
C HIS A 216 -21.15 24.22 -5.57
N LEU A 217 -21.70 23.14 -6.15
CA LEU A 217 -20.97 21.89 -6.35
C LEU A 217 -20.88 21.54 -7.84
N ASP A 218 -19.76 20.92 -8.20
CA ASP A 218 -19.50 20.44 -9.54
C ASP A 218 -19.23 18.93 -9.48
N LEU A 219 -20.26 18.14 -9.79
CA LEU A 219 -20.12 16.66 -9.79
C LEU A 219 -19.21 16.20 -10.94
N LEU A 220 -17.96 15.87 -10.61
CA LEU A 220 -17.01 15.32 -11.59
C LEU A 220 -17.31 13.87 -11.93
N GLY A 221 -17.70 13.08 -10.94
CA GLY A 221 -17.89 11.66 -11.19
C GLY A 221 -18.01 10.77 -9.95
N LEU A 222 -17.53 9.54 -10.10
CA LEU A 222 -17.69 8.47 -9.14
C LEU A 222 -16.33 7.95 -8.69
N HIS A 223 -16.24 7.56 -7.42
CA HIS A 223 -15.13 6.82 -6.82
C HIS A 223 -15.64 5.50 -6.23
N ALA A 224 -14.84 4.44 -6.33
CA ALA A 224 -15.02 3.20 -5.59
C ALA A 224 -13.67 2.56 -5.24
N PHE A 225 -13.59 2.00 -4.01
CA PHE A 225 -12.41 1.29 -3.55
C PHE A 225 -12.79 0.22 -2.54
N GLY A 226 -12.51 -1.05 -2.84
CA GLY A 226 -12.94 -2.17 -2.02
C GLY A 226 -11.83 -3.11 -1.53
N TRP A 227 -10.67 -3.14 -2.17
CA TRP A 227 -9.64 -4.15 -1.93
C TRP A 227 -8.25 -3.54 -1.78
N SER A 228 -7.40 -4.19 -0.97
CA SER A 228 -5.99 -3.84 -0.81
C SER A 228 -5.11 -5.06 -0.98
N ASN A 229 -3.92 -4.87 -1.54
CA ASN A 229 -2.92 -5.91 -1.78
C ASN A 229 -3.42 -7.05 -2.68
N VAL A 230 -4.06 -6.71 -3.79
CA VAL A 230 -4.51 -7.68 -4.80
C VAL A 230 -3.35 -8.01 -5.74
N LEU A 231 -3.05 -9.29 -5.91
CA LEU A 231 -1.97 -9.78 -6.76
C LEU A 231 -2.49 -10.32 -8.11
N ASP A 232 -3.80 -10.47 -8.25
CA ASP A 232 -4.47 -10.89 -9.47
C ASP A 232 -4.88 -9.69 -10.32
N ALA A 233 -4.33 -9.62 -11.53
CA ALA A 233 -4.56 -8.52 -12.47
C ALA A 233 -6.00 -8.45 -12.98
N ASP A 234 -6.65 -9.60 -13.15
CA ASP A 234 -8.04 -9.67 -13.62
C ASP A 234 -9.00 -9.22 -12.52
N VAL A 235 -8.77 -9.58 -11.26
CA VAL A 235 -9.56 -9.10 -10.10
C VAL A 235 -9.48 -7.58 -9.96
N LEU A 236 -8.28 -7.01 -10.12
CA LEU A 236 -8.10 -5.55 -10.11
C LEU A 236 -8.83 -4.88 -11.27
N ALA A 237 -8.75 -5.46 -12.48
CA ALA A 237 -9.40 -4.90 -13.64
C ALA A 237 -10.93 -5.03 -13.56
N ASP A 238 -11.46 -6.13 -13.04
CA ASP A 238 -12.89 -6.33 -12.80
C ASP A 238 -13.45 -5.27 -11.84
N HIS A 239 -12.68 -4.89 -10.81
CA HIS A 239 -13.05 -3.79 -9.91
C HIS A 239 -13.16 -2.46 -10.66
N VAL A 240 -12.16 -2.13 -11.48
CA VAL A 240 -12.18 -0.90 -12.28
C VAL A 240 -13.35 -0.92 -13.29
N GLU A 241 -13.59 -2.05 -13.95
CA GLU A 241 -14.69 -2.24 -14.92
C GLU A 241 -16.05 -1.99 -14.23
N THR A 242 -16.27 -2.61 -13.08
CA THR A 242 -17.50 -2.40 -12.29
C THR A 242 -17.68 -0.94 -11.87
N THR A 243 -16.59 -0.25 -11.48
CA THR A 243 -16.65 1.18 -11.14
C THR A 243 -17.01 2.02 -12.37
N VAL A 244 -16.48 1.69 -13.53
CA VAL A 244 -16.79 2.34 -14.80
C VAL A 244 -18.27 2.10 -15.18
N ASP A 245 -18.77 0.88 -15.05
CA ASP A 245 -20.17 0.57 -15.32
C ASP A 245 -21.13 1.34 -14.41
N ALA A 246 -20.82 1.43 -13.14
CA ALA A 246 -21.57 2.24 -12.19
C ALA A 246 -21.55 3.75 -12.56
N ALA A 247 -20.41 4.25 -13.03
CA ALA A 247 -20.29 5.62 -13.51
C ALA A 247 -21.10 5.86 -14.79
N ILE A 248 -21.14 4.89 -15.70
CA ILE A 248 -21.98 4.93 -16.93
C ILE A 248 -23.45 4.97 -16.56
N GLU A 249 -23.90 4.14 -15.61
CA GLU A 249 -25.29 4.14 -15.15
C GLU A 249 -25.66 5.49 -14.51
N LEU A 250 -24.77 6.03 -13.68
CA LEU A 250 -24.96 7.32 -13.06
C LEU A 250 -25.06 8.45 -14.09
N ALA A 251 -24.18 8.48 -15.07
CA ALA A 251 -24.19 9.45 -16.16
C ALA A 251 -25.49 9.37 -17.00
N ARG A 252 -25.98 8.15 -17.28
CA ARG A 252 -27.27 7.95 -17.98
C ARG A 252 -28.45 8.48 -17.16
N MET A 253 -28.47 8.21 -15.86
CA MET A 253 -29.51 8.70 -14.96
C MET A 253 -29.56 10.23 -14.90
N LEU A 254 -28.38 10.87 -14.89
CA LEU A 254 -28.26 12.33 -14.81
C LEU A 254 -28.46 13.02 -16.18
N GLY A 255 -28.32 12.31 -17.29
CA GLY A 255 -28.31 12.90 -18.62
C GLY A 255 -27.09 13.78 -18.90
N THR A 256 -26.02 13.64 -18.09
CA THR A 256 -24.79 14.44 -18.18
C THR A 256 -23.58 13.53 -18.09
N PRO A 257 -22.57 13.68 -18.96
CA PRO A 257 -21.35 12.87 -18.89
C PRO A 257 -20.56 13.19 -17.62
N LEU A 258 -19.97 12.14 -17.02
CA LEU A 258 -19.01 12.29 -15.92
C LEU A 258 -17.60 12.51 -16.49
N ARG A 259 -16.79 13.32 -15.82
CA ARG A 259 -15.46 13.73 -16.26
C ARG A 259 -14.34 12.96 -15.57
N LEU A 260 -14.63 12.31 -14.45
CA LEU A 260 -13.66 11.55 -13.66
C LEU A 260 -14.31 10.28 -13.13
N VAL A 261 -13.65 9.14 -13.38
CA VAL A 261 -13.95 7.88 -12.72
C VAL A 261 -12.72 7.51 -11.89
N ASP A 262 -12.91 7.32 -10.60
CA ASP A 262 -11.82 6.96 -9.70
C ASP A 262 -11.97 5.49 -9.28
N GLY A 263 -11.09 4.65 -9.81
CA GLY A 263 -11.06 3.21 -9.55
C GLY A 263 -10.27 2.84 -8.30
N GLY A 264 -9.82 3.83 -7.52
CA GLY A 264 -9.05 3.59 -6.30
C GLY A 264 -7.68 2.94 -6.53
N GLY A 265 -7.20 2.27 -5.51
CA GLY A 265 -5.89 1.60 -5.51
C GLY A 265 -5.99 0.07 -5.61
N GLY A 266 -5.37 -0.60 -4.64
CA GLY A 266 -5.44 -2.06 -4.50
C GLY A 266 -4.26 -2.83 -5.07
N LEU A 267 -3.45 -2.24 -5.96
CA LEU A 267 -2.29 -2.90 -6.56
C LEU A 267 -1.35 -3.44 -5.47
N GLY A 268 -1.18 -4.76 -5.47
CA GLY A 268 -0.45 -5.49 -4.45
C GLY A 268 1.02 -5.74 -4.74
N ILE A 269 1.70 -6.22 -3.70
CA ILE A 269 3.05 -6.77 -3.74
C ILE A 269 3.06 -8.11 -3.00
N PRO A 270 3.86 -9.08 -3.40
CA PRO A 270 4.06 -10.28 -2.62
C PRO A 270 4.84 -9.96 -1.34
N TYR A 271 4.41 -10.48 -0.21
CA TYR A 271 5.16 -10.46 1.05
C TYR A 271 5.80 -11.82 1.35
N GLY A 272 5.12 -12.90 0.96
CA GLY A 272 5.65 -14.26 1.10
C GLY A 272 6.38 -14.75 -0.15
N PRO A 273 7.34 -15.68 -0.01
CA PRO A 273 8.16 -16.17 -1.14
C PRO A 273 7.36 -17.01 -2.16
N THR A 274 6.16 -17.45 -1.82
CA THR A 274 5.28 -18.25 -2.68
C THR A 274 4.15 -17.44 -3.31
N GLU A 275 3.99 -16.18 -2.94
CA GLU A 275 2.98 -15.30 -3.51
C GLU A 275 3.38 -14.86 -4.92
N PRO A 276 2.43 -14.80 -5.87
CA PRO A 276 2.70 -14.37 -7.23
C PRO A 276 2.97 -12.86 -7.28
N THR A 277 3.72 -12.42 -8.26
CA THR A 277 3.83 -10.99 -8.59
C THR A 277 2.65 -10.56 -9.44
N LEU A 278 2.16 -9.33 -9.24
CA LEU A 278 1.10 -8.73 -10.05
C LEU A 278 1.54 -8.62 -11.52
N ASP A 279 0.77 -9.20 -12.43
CA ASP A 279 0.97 -9.07 -13.89
C ASP A 279 0.48 -7.70 -14.38
N LEU A 280 1.39 -6.74 -14.44
CA LEU A 280 1.09 -5.39 -14.94
C LEU A 280 0.72 -5.37 -16.42
N ALA A 281 1.29 -6.25 -17.24
CA ALA A 281 0.99 -6.26 -18.68
C ALA A 281 -0.47 -6.68 -18.90
N ARG A 282 -0.91 -7.73 -18.20
CA ARG A 282 -2.31 -8.17 -18.18
C ARG A 282 -3.24 -7.09 -17.65
N PHE A 283 -2.90 -6.44 -16.53
CA PHE A 283 -3.69 -5.33 -16.00
C PHE A 283 -3.86 -4.19 -17.01
N GLY A 284 -2.75 -3.76 -17.63
CA GLY A 284 -2.79 -2.72 -18.66
C GLY A 284 -3.58 -3.12 -19.92
N GLU A 285 -3.53 -4.38 -20.33
CA GLU A 285 -4.35 -4.91 -21.43
C GLU A 285 -5.85 -4.79 -21.10
N ARG A 286 -6.25 -5.24 -19.91
CA ARG A 286 -7.65 -5.15 -19.46
C ARG A 286 -8.13 -3.70 -19.42
N LEU A 287 -7.33 -2.78 -18.86
CA LEU A 287 -7.68 -1.36 -18.79
C LEU A 287 -7.86 -0.74 -20.19
N ARG A 288 -7.02 -1.10 -21.16
CA ARG A 288 -7.21 -0.65 -22.56
C ARG A 288 -8.54 -1.10 -23.12
N GLY A 289 -8.96 -2.34 -22.83
CA GLY A 289 -10.29 -2.85 -23.22
C GLY A 289 -11.43 -2.04 -22.59
N ILE A 290 -11.35 -1.78 -21.28
CA ILE A 290 -12.35 -1.02 -20.51
C ILE A 290 -12.53 0.39 -21.09
N VAL A 291 -11.43 1.12 -21.30
CA VAL A 291 -11.49 2.51 -21.77
C VAL A 291 -11.83 2.66 -23.25
N ALA A 292 -11.61 1.61 -24.07
CA ALA A 292 -11.92 1.65 -25.50
C ALA A 292 -13.43 1.83 -25.76
N GLY A 293 -14.29 1.35 -24.86
CA GLY A 293 -15.75 1.48 -24.96
C GLY A 293 -16.31 2.87 -24.58
N TRP A 294 -15.47 3.78 -24.06
CA TRP A 294 -15.95 5.07 -23.55
C TRP A 294 -16.40 6.04 -24.66
N ALA A 295 -15.77 5.94 -25.84
CA ALA A 295 -15.95 6.90 -26.94
C ALA A 295 -17.39 6.95 -27.49
N ASP A 296 -18.12 5.87 -27.39
CA ASP A 296 -19.47 5.68 -27.96
C ASP A 296 -20.57 5.64 -26.85
N GLY A 297 -20.20 5.92 -25.60
CA GLY A 297 -21.07 5.81 -24.43
C GLY A 297 -21.40 7.16 -23.76
N PRO A 298 -22.04 7.10 -22.58
CA PRO A 298 -22.35 8.27 -21.76
C PRO A 298 -21.10 8.91 -21.13
N LEU A 299 -19.97 8.20 -21.09
CA LEU A 299 -18.68 8.77 -20.81
C LEU A 299 -18.05 9.28 -22.12
N THR A 300 -17.37 10.40 -22.06
CA THR A 300 -16.80 11.05 -23.24
C THR A 300 -15.29 10.79 -23.36
N ARG A 301 -14.69 11.17 -24.49
CA ARG A 301 -13.23 11.10 -24.67
C ARG A 301 -12.45 11.96 -23.66
N ASP A 302 -13.12 12.94 -23.05
CA ASP A 302 -12.53 13.81 -22.02
C ASP A 302 -12.62 13.22 -20.61
N THR A 303 -13.33 12.10 -20.43
CA THR A 303 -13.39 11.39 -19.15
C THR A 303 -12.02 10.81 -18.82
N ARG A 304 -11.53 11.06 -17.59
CA ARG A 304 -10.28 10.51 -17.06
C ARG A 304 -10.59 9.35 -16.13
N LEU A 305 -9.71 8.35 -16.12
CA LEU A 305 -9.66 7.31 -15.08
C LEU A 305 -8.55 7.68 -14.10
N LEU A 306 -8.87 7.76 -12.82
CA LEU A 306 -7.89 7.92 -11.76
C LEU A 306 -7.63 6.57 -11.10
N LEU A 307 -6.37 6.28 -10.83
CA LEU A 307 -5.95 5.17 -9.98
C LEU A 307 -5.09 5.69 -8.83
N GLU A 308 -5.22 5.08 -7.65
CA GLU A 308 -4.59 5.49 -6.40
C GLU A 308 -3.57 4.46 -5.88
N PRO A 309 -2.50 4.15 -6.63
CA PRO A 309 -1.50 3.20 -6.17
C PRO A 309 -0.75 3.78 -4.97
N GLY A 310 -0.68 3.00 -3.89
CA GLY A 310 0.16 3.30 -2.72
C GLY A 310 1.23 2.23 -2.55
N ARG A 311 0.84 1.10 -1.98
CA ARG A 311 1.71 -0.04 -1.63
C ARG A 311 2.60 -0.49 -2.79
N TYR A 312 2.02 -0.65 -3.97
CA TYR A 312 2.75 -1.10 -5.15
C TYR A 312 3.98 -0.22 -5.44
N LEU A 313 3.86 1.09 -5.26
CA LEU A 313 4.92 2.05 -5.61
C LEU A 313 6.07 2.07 -4.59
N VAL A 314 5.75 2.02 -3.31
CA VAL A 314 6.73 2.29 -2.25
C VAL A 314 7.06 1.08 -1.37
N GLY A 315 6.18 0.07 -1.29
CA GLY A 315 6.36 -1.08 -0.41
C GLY A 315 7.73 -1.74 -0.57
N PRO A 316 8.09 -2.25 -1.76
CA PRO A 316 9.35 -2.95 -1.99
C PRO A 316 10.59 -2.06 -1.92
N ALA A 317 10.41 -0.75 -1.96
CA ALA A 317 11.53 0.19 -1.86
C ALA A 317 11.96 0.47 -0.42
N GLY A 318 11.17 0.05 0.59
CA GLY A 318 11.47 0.30 2.00
C GLY A 318 12.15 -0.85 2.69
N ARG A 319 13.16 -0.53 3.50
CA ARG A 319 13.86 -1.45 4.40
C ARG A 319 13.88 -0.87 5.81
N TYR A 320 13.75 -1.73 6.82
CA TYR A 320 13.90 -1.38 8.22
C TYR A 320 15.14 -2.07 8.78
N LEU A 321 16.06 -1.32 9.35
CA LEU A 321 17.29 -1.80 9.96
C LEU A 321 17.19 -1.63 11.47
N ALA A 322 17.39 -2.71 12.22
CA ALA A 322 17.43 -2.70 13.67
C ALA A 322 18.63 -3.52 14.17
N ARG A 323 19.24 -3.06 15.26
CA ARG A 323 20.42 -3.69 15.84
C ARG A 323 20.03 -4.76 16.85
N VAL A 324 20.73 -5.89 16.81
CA VAL A 324 20.61 -6.93 17.83
C VAL A 324 21.21 -6.39 19.13
N VAL A 325 20.40 -6.28 20.18
CA VAL A 325 20.83 -5.84 21.52
C VAL A 325 21.05 -7.03 22.45
N ASP A 326 20.30 -8.11 22.24
CA ASP A 326 20.43 -9.32 23.06
C ASP A 326 20.07 -10.59 22.28
N THR A 327 20.63 -11.71 22.71
CA THR A 327 20.30 -13.05 22.18
C THR A 327 20.12 -14.03 23.33
N LYS A 328 19.09 -14.85 23.25
CA LYS A 328 18.80 -15.88 24.28
C LYS A 328 18.16 -17.11 23.66
N THR A 329 18.08 -18.16 24.45
CA THR A 329 17.35 -19.37 24.09
C THR A 329 16.21 -19.56 25.07
N LEU A 330 14.96 -19.56 24.57
CA LEU A 330 13.76 -19.80 25.36
C LEU A 330 13.08 -21.08 24.88
N ALA A 331 12.84 -22.03 25.79
CA ALA A 331 12.26 -23.34 25.47
C ALA A 331 12.94 -24.04 24.28
N GLY A 332 14.27 -23.93 24.20
CA GLY A 332 15.09 -24.53 23.13
C GLY A 332 15.09 -23.76 21.80
N ARG A 333 14.39 -22.63 21.70
CA ARG A 333 14.33 -21.78 20.49
C ARG A 333 15.24 -20.56 20.63
N PRO A 334 16.10 -20.30 19.64
CA PRO A 334 16.84 -19.05 19.58
C PRO A 334 15.88 -17.85 19.51
N THR A 335 16.18 -16.80 20.26
CA THR A 335 15.45 -15.55 20.27
C THR A 335 16.44 -14.40 20.14
N ILE A 336 16.18 -13.49 19.21
CA ILE A 336 16.92 -12.25 19.00
C ILE A 336 16.05 -11.11 19.52
N VAL A 337 16.63 -10.20 20.30
CA VAL A 337 15.96 -8.96 20.74
C VAL A 337 16.63 -7.78 20.05
N LEU A 338 15.83 -6.93 19.42
CA LEU A 338 16.27 -5.77 18.65
C LEU A 338 16.12 -4.48 19.47
N ASP A 339 16.79 -3.41 19.03
CA ASP A 339 16.59 -2.04 19.54
C ASP A 339 15.31 -1.37 18.99
N GLY A 340 14.59 -2.04 18.08
CA GLY A 340 13.29 -1.62 17.56
C GLY A 340 12.31 -2.79 17.45
N GLY A 341 11.02 -2.49 17.37
CA GLY A 341 9.96 -3.49 17.40
C GLY A 341 8.67 -2.98 16.76
N ILE A 342 7.53 -3.53 17.21
CA ILE A 342 6.20 -3.18 16.64
C ILE A 342 5.81 -1.71 16.84
N HIS A 343 6.42 -0.98 17.73
CA HIS A 343 6.21 0.46 17.85
C HIS A 343 6.74 1.24 16.64
N HIS A 344 7.63 0.64 15.86
CA HIS A 344 8.14 1.20 14.60
C HIS A 344 7.61 0.46 13.36
N LEU A 345 7.30 -0.83 13.48
CA LEU A 345 6.84 -1.68 12.38
C LEU A 345 5.74 -2.63 12.89
N LEU A 346 4.51 -2.13 12.99
CA LEU A 346 3.37 -2.88 13.51
C LEU A 346 2.80 -3.88 12.50
N ARG A 347 2.92 -3.59 11.21
CA ARG A 347 2.24 -4.29 10.11
C ARG A 347 2.35 -5.83 10.14
N PRO A 348 3.54 -6.44 10.36
CA PRO A 348 3.66 -7.89 10.42
C PRO A 348 2.73 -8.51 11.47
N THR A 349 2.66 -7.89 12.64
CA THR A 349 1.81 -8.37 13.76
C THR A 349 0.33 -8.06 13.54
N LEU A 350 0.02 -6.93 12.93
CA LEU A 350 -1.37 -6.46 12.74
C LEU A 350 -2.15 -7.32 11.74
N VAL A 351 -1.51 -7.67 10.63
CA VAL A 351 -2.17 -8.36 9.50
C VAL A 351 -1.55 -9.72 9.16
N GLY A 352 -0.53 -10.16 9.91
CA GLY A 352 0.10 -11.46 9.70
C GLY A 352 0.94 -11.57 8.43
N HIS A 353 1.39 -10.46 7.85
CA HIS A 353 2.27 -10.49 6.68
C HIS A 353 3.68 -10.98 7.07
N GLU A 354 4.20 -11.92 6.32
CA GLU A 354 5.56 -12.45 6.48
C GLU A 354 6.55 -11.61 5.66
N HIS A 355 7.08 -10.56 6.27
CA HIS A 355 8.15 -9.78 5.63
C HIS A 355 9.45 -10.59 5.56
N GLY A 356 10.21 -10.41 4.49
CA GLY A 356 11.57 -10.95 4.40
C GLY A 356 12.47 -10.38 5.51
N LEU A 357 13.14 -11.27 6.27
CA LEU A 357 14.08 -10.89 7.32
C LEU A 357 15.46 -11.47 7.02
N TRP A 358 16.48 -10.63 7.12
CA TRP A 358 17.86 -11.04 6.90
C TRP A 358 18.75 -10.58 8.05
N LEU A 359 19.64 -11.48 8.52
CA LEU A 359 20.71 -11.13 9.45
C LEU A 359 21.90 -10.61 8.65
N ARG A 360 22.31 -9.37 8.92
CA ARG A 360 23.49 -8.73 8.34
C ARG A 360 24.62 -8.75 9.36
N ARG A 361 25.82 -9.14 8.92
CA ARG A 361 27.02 -9.18 9.75
C ARG A 361 28.10 -8.35 9.10
N ARG A 362 28.87 -7.64 9.95
CA ARG A 362 30.07 -6.95 9.47
C ARG A 362 31.10 -7.98 9.01
N ARG A 363 31.67 -7.82 7.85
CA ARG A 363 32.84 -8.62 7.45
C ARG A 363 34.03 -8.23 8.32
N SER A 364 34.47 -9.10 9.21
CA SER A 364 35.74 -8.90 9.90
C SER A 364 36.88 -9.22 8.92
N VAL A 365 37.75 -8.24 8.74
CA VAL A 365 38.96 -8.39 7.87
C VAL A 365 39.97 -9.32 8.51
N ASP A 366 39.83 -9.69 9.79
CA ASP A 366 40.92 -10.24 10.62
C ASP A 366 40.68 -11.64 11.21
N ASP A 367 39.53 -12.26 11.03
CA ASP A 367 39.28 -13.59 11.57
C ASP A 367 39.26 -14.62 10.45
N GLY A 368 40.40 -15.27 10.21
CA GLY A 368 40.52 -16.57 9.50
C GLY A 368 39.74 -17.71 10.19
N ARG A 369 38.87 -17.37 11.16
CA ARG A 369 37.83 -18.22 11.71
C ARG A 369 36.55 -17.94 10.93
N PHE A 370 36.28 -18.82 9.98
CA PHE A 370 34.94 -19.02 9.44
C PHE A 370 33.99 -19.19 10.65
N HIS A 371 33.40 -18.10 11.13
CA HIS A 371 32.35 -18.22 12.10
C HIS A 371 31.22 -19.00 11.44
N ASP A 372 31.22 -20.26 11.80
CA ASP A 372 30.15 -21.22 11.85
C ASP A 372 28.98 -20.92 10.90
N ARG A 373 29.07 -21.47 9.70
CA ARG A 373 27.90 -21.71 8.85
C ARG A 373 27.02 -22.77 9.51
N ARG A 374 26.58 -22.50 10.77
CA ARG A 374 25.52 -23.32 11.32
C ARG A 374 24.33 -23.14 10.44
N ASP A 375 23.70 -24.26 10.12
CA ASP A 375 22.45 -24.29 9.38
C ASP A 375 21.47 -23.27 9.98
N PRO A 376 20.74 -22.52 9.15
CA PRO A 376 19.73 -21.60 9.65
C PRO A 376 18.76 -22.32 10.60
N ARG A 377 18.46 -21.70 11.73
CA ARG A 377 17.54 -22.26 12.73
C ARG A 377 16.27 -21.43 12.82
N PRO A 378 15.12 -22.06 13.04
CA PRO A 378 13.91 -21.35 13.36
C PRO A 378 14.14 -20.42 14.55
N THR A 379 14.14 -19.11 14.31
CA THR A 379 14.51 -18.07 15.28
C THR A 379 13.33 -17.13 15.48
N THR A 380 13.06 -16.74 16.72
CA THR A 380 12.14 -15.64 17.02
C THR A 380 12.89 -14.34 16.96
N VAL A 381 12.35 -13.35 16.23
CA VAL A 381 12.84 -11.97 16.15
C VAL A 381 11.85 -11.07 16.88
N ALA A 382 12.27 -10.49 17.99
CA ALA A 382 11.43 -9.69 18.88
C ALA A 382 12.01 -8.29 19.09
N GLY A 383 11.14 -7.35 19.39
CA GLY A 383 11.54 -6.00 19.79
C GLY A 383 11.72 -5.87 21.31
N PRO A 384 11.96 -4.62 21.81
CA PRO A 384 12.29 -4.33 23.20
C PRO A 384 11.05 -4.13 24.10
N LEU A 385 9.84 -4.17 23.58
CA LEU A 385 8.64 -3.77 24.32
C LEU A 385 8.21 -4.81 25.36
N CYS A 386 7.66 -4.34 26.47
CA CYS A 386 7.12 -5.18 27.55
C CYS A 386 5.74 -5.79 27.19
N THR A 387 5.61 -6.35 25.99
CA THR A 387 4.40 -7.04 25.53
C THR A 387 4.76 -8.28 24.71
N GLY A 388 3.99 -9.34 24.85
CA GLY A 388 4.14 -10.56 24.05
C GLY A 388 3.76 -10.40 22.57
N LEU A 389 3.19 -9.24 22.19
CA LEU A 389 2.87 -8.90 20.81
C LEU A 389 4.10 -8.42 20.03
N ASP A 390 5.18 -8.01 20.71
CA ASP A 390 6.36 -7.43 20.08
C ASP A 390 7.26 -8.48 19.45
N VAL A 391 6.74 -9.09 18.40
CA VAL A 391 7.41 -10.13 17.62
C VAL A 391 7.29 -9.78 16.14
N LEU A 392 8.44 -9.50 15.51
CA LEU A 392 8.55 -9.13 14.10
C LEU A 392 8.67 -10.36 13.18
N GLY A 393 9.05 -11.51 13.73
CA GLY A 393 9.11 -12.76 12.99
C GLY A 393 9.16 -13.98 13.92
N ARG A 394 8.47 -15.05 13.55
CA ARG A 394 8.46 -16.34 14.24
C ARG A 394 9.00 -17.43 13.34
N ASP A 395 9.80 -18.31 13.91
CA ASP A 395 10.40 -19.45 13.20
C ASP A 395 11.18 -19.05 11.92
N VAL A 396 11.73 -17.81 11.91
CA VAL A 396 12.50 -17.29 10.78
C VAL A 396 13.80 -18.08 10.68
N PRO A 397 14.15 -18.66 9.51
CA PRO A 397 15.38 -19.42 9.33
C PRO A 397 16.59 -18.48 9.28
N LEU A 398 17.18 -18.18 10.44
CA LEU A 398 18.34 -17.30 10.57
C LEU A 398 19.57 -18.06 11.10
N PRO A 399 20.78 -17.67 10.66
CA PRO A 399 22.02 -18.10 11.30
C PRO A 399 22.09 -17.56 12.74
N ALA A 400 22.98 -18.11 13.57
CA ALA A 400 23.14 -17.63 14.95
C ALA A 400 23.56 -16.15 14.95
N ALA A 401 22.83 -15.29 15.65
CA ALA A 401 23.10 -13.87 15.78
C ALA A 401 23.95 -13.55 17.01
N SER A 402 24.59 -12.39 16.99
CA SER A 402 25.33 -11.81 18.13
C SER A 402 24.88 -10.36 18.36
N PRO A 403 24.95 -9.86 19.61
CA PRO A 403 24.76 -8.44 19.87
C PRO A 403 25.67 -7.58 18.98
N GLY A 404 25.09 -6.55 18.35
CA GLY A 404 25.78 -5.71 17.38
C GLY A 404 25.52 -6.06 15.91
N ASP A 405 25.07 -7.28 15.60
CA ASP A 405 24.58 -7.62 14.25
C ASP A 405 23.35 -6.76 13.91
N LEU A 406 23.01 -6.67 12.61
CA LEU A 406 21.79 -5.99 12.16
C LEU A 406 20.77 -7.01 11.66
N VAL A 407 19.49 -6.76 11.94
CA VAL A 407 18.38 -7.40 11.25
C VAL A 407 17.83 -6.38 10.26
N GLU A 408 17.75 -6.78 9.01
CA GLU A 408 17.11 -6.04 7.93
C GLU A 408 15.75 -6.68 7.62
N ILE A 409 14.70 -5.86 7.56
CA ILE A 409 13.34 -6.27 7.19
C ILE A 409 12.95 -5.54 5.91
N GLY A 410 12.57 -6.28 4.88
CA GLY A 410 12.20 -5.74 3.57
C GLY A 410 10.72 -5.45 3.41
N ASP A 411 10.39 -4.85 2.28
CA ASP A 411 9.01 -4.54 1.84
C ASP A 411 8.21 -3.66 2.81
N VAL A 412 8.91 -2.82 3.58
CA VAL A 412 8.33 -1.97 4.63
C VAL A 412 8.12 -0.52 4.20
N GLY A 413 8.27 -0.21 2.92
CA GLY A 413 8.08 1.16 2.41
C GLY A 413 6.64 1.65 2.43
N ALA A 414 5.67 0.74 2.58
CA ALA A 414 4.26 1.08 2.74
C ALA A 414 3.74 0.59 4.09
N TYR A 415 2.96 1.43 4.78
CA TYR A 415 2.36 1.12 6.07
C TYR A 415 3.40 0.66 7.12
N GLY A 416 4.57 1.25 7.09
CA GLY A 416 5.65 1.01 8.03
C GLY A 416 5.53 1.88 9.27
N PHE A 417 6.42 2.88 9.40
CA PHE A 417 6.50 3.72 10.61
C PHE A 417 5.20 4.44 10.95
N THR A 418 4.52 5.03 9.97
CA THR A 418 3.35 5.88 10.22
C THR A 418 2.06 5.11 10.56
N GLU A 419 1.97 3.82 10.29
CA GLU A 419 0.89 2.95 10.75
C GLU A 419 1.17 2.36 12.15
N SER A 420 2.34 2.61 12.71
CA SER A 420 2.81 1.99 13.95
C SER A 420 2.42 2.77 15.21
N MET A 421 2.99 2.40 16.36
CA MET A 421 2.68 2.97 17.68
C MET A 421 3.89 3.72 18.25
N PRO A 422 4.40 4.79 17.59
CA PRO A 422 5.72 5.36 17.88
C PRO A 422 5.89 5.93 19.27
N LEU A 423 4.81 6.20 20.00
CA LEU A 423 4.85 6.73 21.37
C LEU A 423 4.76 5.65 22.45
N PHE A 424 4.54 4.37 22.06
CA PHE A 424 4.36 3.31 23.04
C PHE A 424 5.66 3.02 23.80
N LEU A 425 5.60 3.04 25.12
CA LEU A 425 6.71 2.88 26.07
C LEU A 425 7.85 3.93 25.92
N SER A 426 7.56 5.05 25.24
CA SER A 426 8.50 6.19 25.10
C SER A 426 9.89 5.79 24.57
N HIS A 427 9.95 4.87 23.60
CA HIS A 427 11.18 4.58 22.88
C HIS A 427 11.49 5.69 21.85
N PRO A 428 12.77 5.89 21.47
CA PRO A 428 13.15 6.81 20.41
C PRO A 428 12.46 6.44 19.09
N MET A 429 12.03 7.44 18.33
CA MET A 429 11.52 7.21 16.98
C MET A 429 12.66 6.98 15.99
N PRO A 430 12.55 6.08 15.02
CA PRO A 430 13.59 5.78 14.04
C PRO A 430 13.88 6.99 13.14
N ALA A 431 15.08 7.09 12.63
CA ALA A 431 15.38 7.98 11.53
C ALA A 431 14.83 7.43 10.20
N GLU A 432 14.67 8.31 9.19
CA GLU A 432 14.34 7.93 7.81
C GLU A 432 15.37 8.48 6.85
N VAL A 433 15.84 7.64 5.94
CA VAL A 433 16.89 7.94 4.97
C VAL A 433 16.40 7.61 3.56
N ALA A 434 16.61 8.51 2.62
CA ALA A 434 16.47 8.23 1.18
C ALA A 434 17.82 7.80 0.61
N VAL A 435 17.79 6.78 -0.26
CA VAL A 435 18.94 6.36 -1.06
C VAL A 435 18.60 6.55 -2.53
N ARG A 436 19.51 7.18 -3.28
CA ARG A 436 19.39 7.36 -4.72
C ARG A 436 20.77 7.42 -5.37
N ASP A 437 20.96 6.75 -6.49
CA ASP A 437 22.24 6.69 -7.22
C ASP A 437 23.44 6.34 -6.29
N GLY A 438 23.20 5.48 -5.29
CA GLY A 438 24.17 5.11 -4.26
C GLY A 438 24.44 6.17 -3.19
N CYS A 439 23.81 7.35 -3.26
CA CYS A 439 23.91 8.41 -2.25
C CYS A 439 22.79 8.28 -1.22
N ALA A 440 23.12 8.43 0.07
CA ALA A 440 22.16 8.38 1.18
C ALA A 440 22.00 9.76 1.82
N GLU A 441 20.75 10.20 2.00
CA GLU A 441 20.39 11.47 2.63
C GLU A 441 19.39 11.26 3.77
N LEU A 442 19.59 11.95 4.89
CA LEU A 442 18.66 11.96 6.01
C LEU A 442 17.43 12.79 5.64
N ILE A 443 16.26 12.16 5.56
CA ILE A 443 14.99 12.85 5.23
C ILE A 443 14.13 13.15 6.47
N ARG A 444 14.33 12.41 7.55
CA ARG A 444 13.77 12.69 8.88
C ARG A 444 14.72 12.17 9.96
N PRO A 445 15.16 13.03 10.89
CA PRO A 445 15.97 12.57 12.02
C PRO A 445 15.15 11.66 12.94
N GLY A 446 15.83 10.79 13.65
CA GLY A 446 15.26 10.13 14.81
C GLY A 446 14.84 11.18 15.85
N LEU A 447 13.79 10.88 16.60
CA LEU A 447 13.33 11.77 17.67
C LEU A 447 13.46 11.07 19.02
N ASP A 448 14.12 11.75 19.94
CA ASP A 448 14.19 11.30 21.33
C ASP A 448 12.86 11.48 22.06
N PRO A 449 12.54 10.62 23.02
CA PRO A 449 11.32 10.73 23.83
C PRO A 449 11.16 12.10 24.51
N GLU A 450 12.24 12.78 24.83
CA GLU A 450 12.24 14.13 25.43
C GLU A 450 11.50 15.14 24.54
N SER A 451 11.61 15.04 23.21
CA SER A 451 10.87 15.89 22.27
C SER A 451 9.35 15.79 22.44
N TRP A 452 8.85 14.64 22.88
CA TRP A 452 7.44 14.45 23.18
C TRP A 452 7.04 15.08 24.52
N LEU A 453 7.97 15.15 25.50
CA LEU A 453 7.72 15.78 26.79
C LEU A 453 7.61 17.32 26.68
N GLU A 454 8.26 17.94 25.69
CA GLU A 454 8.24 19.40 25.49
C GLU A 454 6.81 19.94 25.24
N VAL A 455 5.92 19.13 24.65
CA VAL A 455 4.53 19.53 24.38
C VAL A 455 3.57 19.25 25.53
N GLN A 456 4.04 18.58 26.60
CA GLN A 456 3.24 18.26 27.79
C GLN A 456 3.38 19.36 28.86
N ARG A 457 2.42 19.43 29.77
CA ARG A 457 2.41 20.41 30.87
C ARG A 457 2.05 19.71 32.18
N ILE A 458 2.72 20.10 33.25
CA ILE A 458 2.33 19.72 34.59
C ILE A 458 1.35 20.78 35.08
N PRO A 459 0.14 20.41 35.55
CA PRO A 459 -0.81 21.37 36.06
C PRO A 459 -0.33 22.00 37.39
N SER A 460 -0.81 23.20 37.66
CA SER A 460 -0.36 23.98 38.83
C SER A 460 -1.10 23.66 40.12
N TRP A 461 -2.05 22.72 40.11
CA TRP A 461 -2.77 22.31 41.33
C TRP A 461 -2.12 21.13 42.01
#